data_fcc9f374b8a63169f093e7b7bf06631c
#
_entry.id   fcc9f374b8a63169f093e7b7bf06631c
#
_cell.length_a   1.000
_cell.length_b   1.000
_cell.length_c   1.000
_cell.angle_alpha   90.00
_cell.angle_beta   90.00
_cell.angle_gamma   90.00
#
_symmetry.space_group_name_H-M   'P 1'
#
loop_
_entity.id
_entity.type
_entity.pdbx_description
1 polymer ?
#
loop_
_entity_poly.entity_id
_entity_poly.type
_entity_poly.pdbx_seq_one_letter_code
_entity_poly.pdbx_strand_id
1 'polypeptide(L)'
;LYIGQYEDGMDAALDINSTAISNTQILIAGTTGSGKSNLLAVLINQIRMASADTYYPVNFLLFDYKGEFSDPAHADWLSKFETDSSAILNPMEKPLPFTPFKDFTGRPINEIHLYSTTLANAICAISSAKIGALMDNRLSEAIINAYKAKNQKPITFQEVFDHYTMLMPEKKQGDMDL
;
A
#
# COMPACT_ATOMS: atom_id res chain seq x y z
N LEU A 1 3.41 -15.84 -20.22
CA LEU A 1 2.61 -16.41 -19.12
C LEU A 1 1.50 -17.28 -19.71
N TYR A 2 1.43 -18.52 -19.30
CA TYR A 2 0.33 -19.42 -19.65
C TYR A 2 -0.91 -19.10 -18.82
N ILE A 3 -2.06 -18.91 -19.46
CA ILE A 3 -3.32 -18.57 -18.81
C ILE A 3 -4.42 -19.61 -19.02
N GLY A 4 -4.25 -20.57 -19.91
CA GLY A 4 -5.22 -21.62 -20.18
C GLY A 4 -5.11 -22.18 -21.59
N GLN A 5 -6.19 -22.79 -22.07
CA GLN A 5 -6.32 -23.29 -23.43
C GLN A 5 -7.58 -22.75 -24.09
N TYR A 6 -7.51 -22.54 -25.39
CA TYR A 6 -8.66 -22.26 -26.23
C TYR A 6 -9.48 -23.54 -26.44
N GLU A 7 -10.70 -23.40 -26.95
CA GLU A 7 -11.59 -24.54 -27.25
C GLU A 7 -11.01 -25.54 -28.25
N ASP A 8 -10.13 -25.09 -29.14
CA ASP A 8 -9.41 -25.92 -30.11
C ASP A 8 -8.18 -26.63 -29.55
N GLY A 9 -7.91 -26.47 -28.23
CA GLY A 9 -6.79 -27.07 -27.52
C GLY A 9 -5.46 -26.33 -27.65
N MET A 10 -5.41 -25.19 -28.34
CA MET A 10 -4.22 -24.37 -28.39
C MET A 10 -4.00 -23.64 -27.04
N ASP A 11 -2.74 -23.48 -26.67
CA ASP A 11 -2.39 -22.78 -25.43
C ASP A 11 -2.69 -21.28 -25.55
N ALA A 12 -3.41 -20.75 -24.57
CA ALA A 12 -3.62 -19.33 -24.39
C ALA A 12 -2.50 -18.78 -23.50
N ALA A 13 -1.66 -17.92 -24.04
CA ALA A 13 -0.53 -17.32 -23.35
C ALA A 13 -0.50 -15.81 -23.52
N LEU A 14 0.01 -15.13 -22.49
CA LEU A 14 0.25 -13.68 -22.49
C LEU A 14 1.76 -13.43 -22.56
N ASP A 15 2.21 -12.75 -23.60
CA ASP A 15 3.59 -12.26 -23.70
C ASP A 15 3.70 -10.87 -23.03
N ILE A 16 4.11 -10.85 -21.77
CA ILE A 16 4.28 -9.60 -21.00
C ILE A 16 5.50 -8.79 -21.43
N ASN A 17 6.41 -9.37 -22.22
CA ASN A 17 7.60 -8.71 -22.74
C ASN A 17 7.40 -8.18 -24.17
N SER A 18 6.22 -8.35 -24.73
CA SER A 18 5.92 -7.90 -26.09
C SER A 18 6.04 -6.37 -26.19
N THR A 19 6.86 -5.90 -27.10
CA THR A 19 6.98 -4.46 -27.41
C THR A 19 5.72 -3.88 -28.08
N ALA A 20 4.81 -4.73 -28.53
CA ALA A 20 3.50 -4.32 -29.05
C ALA A 20 2.51 -3.91 -27.93
N ILE A 21 2.80 -4.28 -26.67
CA ILE A 21 1.97 -3.94 -25.51
C ILE A 21 2.63 -2.76 -24.81
N SER A 22 1.99 -1.59 -24.87
CA SER A 22 2.49 -0.36 -24.22
C SER A 22 2.29 -0.35 -22.70
N ASN A 23 1.46 -1.26 -22.15
CA ASN A 23 1.12 -1.34 -20.75
C ASN A 23 1.03 -2.80 -20.31
N THR A 24 1.81 -3.16 -19.29
CA THR A 24 1.87 -4.52 -18.72
C THR A 24 0.91 -4.72 -17.54
N GLN A 25 -0.02 -3.79 -17.31
CA GLN A 25 -1.03 -3.96 -16.27
C GLN A 25 -2.04 -5.04 -16.67
N ILE A 26 -2.32 -5.94 -15.73
CA ILE A 26 -3.25 -7.04 -15.92
C ILE A 26 -4.43 -6.86 -14.97
N LEU A 27 -5.65 -6.85 -15.50
CA LEU A 27 -6.89 -6.88 -14.72
C LEU A 27 -7.46 -8.29 -14.76
N ILE A 28 -7.64 -8.91 -13.58
CA ILE A 28 -8.32 -10.18 -13.41
C ILE A 28 -9.71 -9.92 -12.81
N ALA A 29 -10.76 -10.14 -13.57
CA ALA A 29 -12.14 -9.93 -13.15
C ALA A 29 -12.96 -11.20 -13.26
N GLY A 30 -13.96 -11.33 -12.38
CA GLY A 30 -14.89 -12.49 -12.38
C GLY A 30 -15.72 -12.52 -11.09
N THR A 31 -16.72 -13.38 -11.06
CA THR A 31 -17.59 -13.59 -9.89
C THR A 31 -16.85 -14.30 -8.74
N THR A 32 -17.42 -14.32 -7.55
CA THR A 32 -16.90 -15.11 -6.43
C THR A 32 -16.83 -16.59 -6.81
N GLY A 33 -15.73 -17.28 -6.47
CA GLY A 33 -15.53 -18.68 -6.80
C GLY A 33 -15.04 -18.97 -8.22
N SER A 34 -14.87 -17.95 -9.08
CA SER A 34 -14.40 -18.15 -10.47
C SER A 34 -12.90 -18.42 -10.64
N GLY A 35 -12.16 -18.55 -9.53
CA GLY A 35 -10.72 -18.87 -9.58
C GLY A 35 -9.78 -17.69 -9.76
N LYS A 36 -10.23 -16.44 -9.56
CA LYS A 36 -9.37 -15.24 -9.70
C LYS A 36 -8.09 -15.30 -8.87
N SER A 37 -8.23 -15.63 -7.58
CA SER A 37 -7.08 -15.70 -6.65
C SER A 37 -6.14 -16.84 -7.03
N ASN A 38 -6.69 -17.97 -7.50
CA ASN A 38 -5.89 -19.07 -8.03
C ASN A 38 -5.12 -18.66 -9.29
N LEU A 39 -5.77 -17.99 -10.23
CA LEU A 39 -5.09 -17.47 -11.43
C LEU A 39 -3.98 -16.48 -11.06
N LEU A 40 -4.24 -15.57 -10.12
CA LEU A 40 -3.22 -14.63 -9.63
C LEU A 40 -2.01 -15.38 -9.06
N ALA A 41 -2.25 -16.39 -8.20
CA ALA A 41 -1.19 -17.23 -7.63
C ALA A 41 -0.36 -17.94 -8.71
N VAL A 42 -1.03 -18.50 -9.73
CA VAL A 42 -0.37 -19.16 -10.86
C VAL A 42 0.51 -18.19 -11.65
N LEU A 43 0.02 -16.98 -11.92
CA LEU A 43 0.77 -15.97 -12.67
C LEU A 43 2.00 -15.48 -11.90
N ILE A 44 1.86 -15.21 -10.59
CA ILE A 44 3.00 -14.83 -9.73
C ILE A 44 4.06 -15.94 -9.74
N ASN A 45 3.64 -17.20 -9.56
CA ASN A 45 4.56 -18.33 -9.56
C ASN A 45 5.29 -18.47 -10.91
N GLN A 46 4.58 -18.37 -12.04
CA GLN A 46 5.20 -18.43 -13.36
C GLN A 46 6.25 -17.32 -13.56
N ILE A 47 5.94 -16.08 -13.16
CA ILE A 47 6.87 -14.94 -13.28
C ILE A 47 8.12 -15.20 -12.43
N ARG A 48 7.95 -15.64 -11.19
CA ARG A 48 9.07 -15.93 -10.30
C ARG A 48 9.94 -17.06 -10.86
N MET A 49 9.36 -18.18 -11.22
CA MET A 49 10.10 -19.31 -11.81
C MET A 49 10.84 -18.94 -13.10
N ALA A 50 10.18 -18.20 -13.99
CA ALA A 50 10.80 -17.76 -15.23
C ALA A 50 11.96 -16.77 -15.03
N SER A 51 12.01 -16.08 -13.89
CA SER A 51 13.05 -15.09 -13.58
C SER A 51 14.09 -15.58 -12.57
N ALA A 52 13.90 -16.74 -11.93
CA ALA A 52 14.73 -17.21 -10.82
C ALA A 52 16.22 -17.30 -11.16
N ASP A 53 16.53 -17.82 -12.35
CA ASP A 53 17.91 -17.99 -12.84
C ASP A 53 18.43 -16.79 -13.66
N THR A 54 17.69 -15.68 -13.66
CA THR A 54 18.11 -14.46 -14.34
C THR A 54 18.98 -13.59 -13.45
N TYR A 55 19.72 -12.65 -14.05
CA TYR A 55 20.51 -11.68 -13.30
C TYR A 55 19.65 -10.76 -12.41
N TYR A 56 18.38 -10.58 -12.75
CA TYR A 56 17.40 -9.78 -12.00
C TYR A 56 16.14 -10.60 -11.70
N PRO A 57 16.13 -11.42 -10.65
CA PRO A 57 14.92 -12.13 -10.24
C PRO A 57 13.78 -11.16 -9.94
N VAL A 58 12.59 -11.46 -10.43
CA VAL A 58 11.42 -10.62 -10.19
C VAL A 58 10.88 -10.84 -8.79
N ASN A 59 10.83 -9.78 -8.00
CA ASN A 59 10.13 -9.76 -6.72
C ASN A 59 8.69 -9.29 -6.90
N PHE A 60 7.83 -9.60 -5.94
CA PHE A 60 6.46 -9.14 -5.94
C PHE A 60 6.06 -8.55 -4.59
N LEU A 61 5.07 -7.68 -4.61
CA LEU A 61 4.36 -7.18 -3.43
C LEU A 61 2.87 -7.44 -3.64
N LEU A 62 2.28 -8.23 -2.75
CA LEU A 62 0.87 -8.59 -2.80
C LEU A 62 0.11 -7.89 -1.66
N PHE A 63 -0.90 -7.12 -2.01
CA PHE A 63 -1.85 -6.57 -1.06
C PHE A 63 -3.05 -7.51 -0.92
N ASP A 64 -3.01 -8.35 0.10
CA ASP A 64 -4.04 -9.36 0.38
C ASP A 64 -5.15 -8.76 1.24
N TYR A 65 -6.11 -8.12 0.61
CA TYR A 65 -7.20 -7.41 1.29
C TYR A 65 -8.19 -8.35 2.01
N LYS A 66 -8.26 -9.61 1.59
CA LYS A 66 -9.19 -10.61 2.13
C LYS A 66 -8.53 -11.63 3.06
N GLY A 67 -7.20 -11.65 3.13
CA GLY A 67 -6.46 -12.65 3.88
C GLY A 67 -6.46 -14.04 3.24
N GLU A 68 -6.80 -14.16 1.95
CA GLU A 68 -6.86 -15.45 1.27
C GLU A 68 -5.48 -16.11 1.15
N PHE A 69 -4.44 -15.31 0.92
CA PHE A 69 -3.05 -15.80 0.75
C PHE A 69 -2.34 -16.05 2.08
N SER A 70 -2.84 -15.50 3.17
CA SER A 70 -2.35 -15.74 4.54
C SER A 70 -3.16 -16.80 5.29
N ASP A 71 -4.24 -17.32 4.70
CA ASP A 71 -5.06 -18.37 5.29
C ASP A 71 -4.27 -19.70 5.35
N PRO A 72 -4.19 -20.37 6.51
CA PRO A 72 -3.58 -21.69 6.64
C PRO A 72 -4.13 -22.74 5.67
N ALA A 73 -5.39 -22.61 5.22
CA ALA A 73 -5.99 -23.47 4.21
C ALA A 73 -5.29 -23.37 2.84
N HIS A 74 -4.55 -22.29 2.60
CA HIS A 74 -3.81 -22.02 1.38
C HIS A 74 -2.30 -21.94 1.59
N ALA A 75 -1.78 -22.58 2.64
CA ALA A 75 -0.35 -22.60 2.97
C ALA A 75 0.55 -23.10 1.83
N ASP A 76 0.00 -23.92 0.92
CA ASP A 76 0.70 -24.40 -0.26
C ASP A 76 1.02 -23.27 -1.26
N TRP A 77 0.27 -22.18 -1.27
CA TRP A 77 0.57 -21.01 -2.12
C TRP A 77 1.84 -20.30 -1.69
N LEU A 78 2.06 -20.16 -0.38
CA LEU A 78 3.29 -19.55 0.15
C LEU A 78 4.52 -20.36 -0.24
N SER A 79 4.43 -21.69 -0.15
CA SER A 79 5.53 -22.56 -0.58
C SER A 79 5.82 -22.46 -2.08
N LYS A 80 4.78 -22.34 -2.91
CA LYS A 80 4.91 -22.10 -4.36
C LYS A 80 5.53 -20.75 -4.68
N PHE A 81 5.33 -19.75 -3.83
CA PHE A 81 5.96 -18.44 -3.98
C PHE A 81 7.40 -18.40 -3.46
N GLU A 82 7.91 -19.50 -2.91
CA GLU A 82 9.21 -19.56 -2.25
C GLU A 82 9.35 -18.48 -1.15
N THR A 83 8.24 -18.22 -0.48
CA THR A 83 8.17 -17.27 0.64
C THR A 83 7.87 -18.01 1.93
N ASP A 84 8.38 -17.50 3.02
CA ASP A 84 8.07 -17.98 4.36
C ASP A 84 7.08 -17.02 5.07
N SER A 85 6.66 -17.42 6.26
CA SER A 85 5.74 -16.61 7.06
C SER A 85 6.29 -15.24 7.45
N SER A 86 7.61 -15.04 7.38
CA SER A 86 8.23 -13.74 7.69
C SER A 86 7.97 -12.70 6.60
N ALA A 87 7.64 -13.15 5.38
CA ALA A 87 7.25 -12.27 4.29
C ALA A 87 5.81 -11.75 4.40
N ILE A 88 5.00 -12.31 5.31
CA ILE A 88 3.63 -11.87 5.57
C ILE A 88 3.66 -10.74 6.60
N LEU A 89 3.21 -9.58 6.21
CA LEU A 89 3.10 -8.41 7.07
C LEU A 89 1.63 -8.17 7.41
N ASN A 90 1.23 -8.53 8.64
CA ASN A 90 -0.11 -8.24 9.15
C ASN A 90 -0.08 -6.99 10.03
N PRO A 91 -0.55 -5.83 9.53
CA PRO A 91 -0.51 -4.57 10.29
C PRO A 91 -1.42 -4.56 11.52
N MET A 92 -2.35 -5.50 11.62
CA MET A 92 -3.22 -5.65 12.81
C MET A 92 -2.49 -6.34 13.96
N GLU A 93 -1.45 -7.12 13.68
CA GLU A 93 -0.66 -7.84 14.69
C GLU A 93 0.64 -7.12 15.02
N LYS A 94 1.30 -6.56 14.02
CA LYS A 94 2.59 -5.87 14.16
C LYS A 94 2.62 -4.60 13.31
N PRO A 95 3.23 -3.52 13.81
CA PRO A 95 3.46 -2.34 12.99
C PRO A 95 4.24 -2.71 11.72
N LEU A 96 3.88 -2.07 10.60
CA LEU A 96 4.64 -2.23 9.37
C LEU A 96 6.09 -1.72 9.58
N PRO A 97 7.10 -2.39 8.98
CA PRO A 97 8.52 -2.05 9.18
C PRO A 97 8.95 -0.81 8.39
N PHE A 98 8.03 0.10 8.12
CA PHE A 98 8.30 1.34 7.41
C PHE A 98 7.43 2.48 7.96
N THR A 99 7.91 3.70 7.75
CA THR A 99 7.20 4.93 8.12
C THR A 99 6.97 5.78 6.87
N PRO A 100 5.83 6.48 6.77
CA PRO A 100 5.64 7.45 5.69
C PRO A 100 6.49 8.71 5.87
N PHE A 101 7.13 8.90 7.03
CA PHE A 101 7.84 10.14 7.33
C PHE A 101 9.30 10.09 6.89
N LYS A 102 9.60 10.81 5.81
CA LYS A 102 10.94 10.91 5.20
C LYS A 102 11.85 11.86 5.98
N ASP A 103 13.16 11.74 5.78
CA ASP A 103 14.14 12.72 6.21
C ASP A 103 14.22 13.86 5.19
N PHE A 104 13.99 15.08 5.65
CA PHE A 104 14.09 16.30 4.86
C PHE A 104 15.24 17.21 5.31
N THR A 105 16.15 16.72 6.12
CA THR A 105 17.31 17.51 6.62
C THR A 105 18.07 18.13 5.45
N GLY A 106 18.21 19.44 5.48
CA GLY A 106 18.92 20.20 4.44
C GLY A 106 18.15 20.38 3.11
N ARG A 107 16.87 19.97 3.03
CA ARG A 107 16.05 20.18 1.84
C ARG A 107 15.26 21.48 1.91
N PRO A 108 14.85 22.03 0.77
CA PRO A 108 13.99 23.20 0.75
C PRO A 108 12.66 22.97 1.47
N ILE A 109 12.19 23.99 2.20
CA ILE A 109 10.95 23.89 3.00
C ILE A 109 9.70 23.61 2.15
N ASN A 110 9.69 24.02 0.89
CA ASN A 110 8.59 23.77 -0.03
C ASN A 110 8.40 22.28 -0.33
N GLU A 111 9.46 21.45 -0.27
CA GLU A 111 9.34 20.00 -0.41
C GLU A 111 8.56 19.40 0.75
N ILE A 112 8.77 19.89 1.97
CA ILE A 112 8.01 19.47 3.16
C ILE A 112 6.55 19.86 2.99
N HIS A 113 6.25 21.06 2.54
CA HIS A 113 4.88 21.52 2.33
C HIS A 113 4.14 20.64 1.32
N LEU A 114 4.75 20.39 0.16
CA LEU A 114 4.16 19.53 -0.88
C LEU A 114 3.93 18.10 -0.36
N TYR A 115 4.93 17.55 0.32
CA TYR A 115 4.85 16.20 0.87
C TYR A 115 3.78 16.09 1.95
N SER A 116 3.72 17.05 2.88
CA SER A 116 2.76 17.08 3.98
C SER A 116 1.32 17.17 3.47
N THR A 117 1.07 17.99 2.45
CA THR A 117 -0.24 18.08 1.81
C THR A 117 -0.61 16.76 1.13
N THR A 118 0.32 16.15 0.38
CA THR A 118 0.08 14.87 -0.28
C THR A 118 -0.21 13.75 0.74
N LEU A 119 0.55 13.70 1.83
CA LEU A 119 0.36 12.70 2.88
C LEU A 119 -0.94 12.92 3.64
N ALA A 120 -1.30 14.16 3.98
CA ALA A 120 -2.58 14.50 4.61
C ALA A 120 -3.75 14.05 3.74
N ASN A 121 -3.73 14.38 2.45
CA ASN A 121 -4.75 13.96 1.49
C ASN A 121 -4.87 12.44 1.43
N ALA A 122 -3.75 11.71 1.41
CA ALA A 122 -3.75 10.25 1.38
C ALA A 122 -4.36 9.65 2.67
N ILE A 123 -4.01 10.19 3.84
CA ILE A 123 -4.58 9.76 5.13
C ILE A 123 -6.09 10.03 5.19
N CYS A 124 -6.50 11.23 4.76
CA CYS A 124 -7.91 11.61 4.73
C CYS A 124 -8.73 10.79 3.74
N ALA A 125 -8.15 10.40 2.61
CA ALA A 125 -8.81 9.55 1.61
C ALA A 125 -9.11 8.11 2.09
N ILE A 126 -8.35 7.61 3.07
CA ILE A 126 -8.56 6.28 3.66
C ILE A 126 -9.77 6.27 4.60
N SER A 127 -10.12 7.42 5.17
CA SER A 127 -11.24 7.53 6.11
C SER A 127 -12.57 7.29 5.41
N SER A 128 -13.41 6.42 5.99
CA SER A 128 -14.80 6.22 5.56
C SER A 128 -15.70 7.42 5.89
N ALA A 129 -15.29 8.28 6.81
CA ALA A 129 -15.97 9.52 7.13
C ALA A 129 -15.63 10.58 6.07
N LYS A 130 -16.63 11.40 5.71
CA LYS A 130 -16.39 12.58 4.86
C LYS A 130 -15.56 13.59 5.64
N ILE A 131 -14.24 13.56 5.44
CA ILE A 131 -13.31 14.52 6.01
C ILE A 131 -13.42 15.82 5.21
N GLY A 132 -13.77 16.91 5.88
CA GLY A 132 -13.86 18.22 5.22
C GLY A 132 -12.49 18.85 5.00
N ALA A 133 -12.40 19.77 4.04
CA ALA A 133 -11.16 20.47 3.68
C ALA A 133 -10.46 21.15 4.89
N LEU A 134 -11.20 21.52 5.94
CA LEU A 134 -10.64 22.09 7.15
C LEU A 134 -9.77 21.08 7.93
N MET A 135 -10.19 19.82 8.02
CA MET A 135 -9.42 18.77 8.69
C MET A 135 -8.19 18.39 7.89
N ASP A 136 -8.32 18.35 6.58
CA ASP A 136 -7.23 18.09 5.62
C ASP A 136 -6.12 19.14 5.78
N ASN A 137 -6.49 20.42 5.77
CA ASN A 137 -5.57 21.53 5.97
C ASN A 137 -4.90 21.49 7.34
N ARG A 138 -5.65 21.19 8.42
CA ARG A 138 -5.09 21.07 9.77
C ARG A 138 -4.11 19.92 9.89
N LEU A 139 -4.41 18.78 9.27
CA LEU A 139 -3.49 17.63 9.27
C LEU A 139 -2.20 17.96 8.52
N SER A 140 -2.30 18.60 7.37
CA SER A 140 -1.14 19.07 6.60
C SER A 140 -0.29 20.06 7.43
N GLU A 141 -0.93 21.01 8.10
CA GLU A 141 -0.26 21.99 8.97
C GLU A 141 0.41 21.30 10.17
N ALA A 142 -0.24 20.33 10.81
CA ALA A 142 0.32 19.56 11.90
C ALA A 142 1.59 18.81 11.49
N ILE A 143 1.58 18.18 10.31
CA ILE A 143 2.75 17.49 9.76
C ILE A 143 3.89 18.49 9.51
N ILE A 144 3.61 19.64 8.93
CA ILE A 144 4.61 20.70 8.68
C ILE A 144 5.22 21.19 10.00
N ASN A 145 4.38 21.41 11.01
CA ASN A 145 4.84 21.91 12.32
C ASN A 145 5.68 20.87 13.05
N ALA A 146 5.32 19.59 12.99
CA ALA A 146 6.13 18.50 13.52
C ALA A 146 7.52 18.44 12.88
N TYR A 147 7.61 18.57 11.54
CA TYR A 147 8.88 18.65 10.85
C TYR A 147 9.71 19.86 11.24
N LYS A 148 9.08 21.03 11.36
CA LYS A 148 9.77 22.26 11.81
C LYS A 148 10.34 22.10 13.20
N ALA A 149 9.58 21.52 14.12
CA ALA A 149 10.00 21.28 15.51
C ALA A 149 11.22 20.36 15.61
N LYS A 150 11.38 19.41 14.68
CA LYS A 150 12.50 18.46 14.63
C LYS A 150 13.62 18.86 13.66
N ASN A 151 13.67 20.10 13.20
CA ASN A 151 14.65 20.54 12.21
C ASN A 151 14.67 19.63 10.96
N GLN A 152 13.49 19.31 10.45
CA GLN A 152 13.27 18.54 9.21
C GLN A 152 13.69 17.05 9.29
N LYS A 153 14.05 16.55 10.47
CA LYS A 153 14.33 15.12 10.70
C LYS A 153 13.04 14.30 10.64
N PRO A 154 13.14 12.97 10.46
CA PRO A 154 11.96 12.10 10.48
C PRO A 154 11.13 12.28 11.73
N ILE A 155 9.82 12.35 11.56
CA ILE A 155 8.82 12.51 12.60
C ILE A 155 8.06 11.20 12.85
N THR A 156 7.23 11.16 13.86
CA THR A 156 6.34 10.05 14.20
C THR A 156 4.89 10.45 14.08
N PHE A 157 3.98 9.48 14.02
CA PHE A 157 2.55 9.75 14.09
C PHE A 157 2.15 10.45 15.41
N GLN A 158 2.82 10.10 16.52
CA GLN A 158 2.55 10.75 17.81
C GLN A 158 2.89 12.24 17.77
N GLU A 159 4.03 12.62 17.19
CA GLU A 159 4.41 14.03 17.05
C GLU A 159 3.44 14.80 16.16
N VAL A 160 2.95 14.17 15.08
CA VAL A 160 1.89 14.77 14.25
C VAL A 160 0.60 14.94 15.04
N PHE A 161 0.19 13.94 15.82
CA PHE A 161 -1.01 14.00 16.65
C PHE A 161 -0.92 15.11 17.70
N ASP A 162 0.22 15.26 18.36
CA ASP A 162 0.44 16.32 19.36
C ASP A 162 0.28 17.72 18.73
N HIS A 163 0.90 17.94 17.56
CA HIS A 163 0.72 19.20 16.81
C HIS A 163 -0.71 19.38 16.30
N TYR A 164 -1.37 18.31 15.87
CA TYR A 164 -2.76 18.38 15.43
C TYR A 164 -3.71 18.79 16.54
N THR A 165 -3.54 18.26 17.75
CA THR A 165 -4.36 18.61 18.92
C THR A 165 -4.20 20.08 19.33
N MET A 166 -3.00 20.65 19.15
CA MET A 166 -2.75 22.08 19.38
C MET A 166 -3.49 22.99 18.40
N LEU A 167 -3.80 22.49 17.20
CA LEU A 167 -4.55 23.23 16.17
C LEU A 167 -6.08 23.10 16.34
N MET A 168 -6.54 22.25 17.26
CA MET A 168 -7.97 22.11 17.54
C MET A 168 -8.44 23.28 18.39
N PRO A 169 -9.61 23.88 18.09
CA PRO A 169 -10.19 24.89 18.94
C PRO A 169 -10.49 24.29 20.33
N GLU A 170 -10.17 25.03 21.39
CA GLU A 170 -10.61 24.65 22.73
C GLU A 170 -12.12 24.43 22.70
N LYS A 171 -12.59 23.25 23.15
CA LYS A 171 -14.00 23.01 23.38
C LYS A 171 -14.47 24.00 24.41
N LYS A 172 -15.36 24.92 24.03
CA LYS A 172 -16.04 25.76 25.01
C LYS A 172 -16.78 24.85 25.97
N GLN A 173 -16.61 25.09 27.27
CA GLN A 173 -17.15 24.30 28.40
C GLN A 173 -18.70 24.15 28.40
N GLY A 174 -19.40 24.66 27.41
CA GLY A 174 -20.85 24.59 27.25
C GLY A 174 -21.38 23.51 26.29
N ASP A 175 -20.51 22.76 25.60
CA ASP A 175 -20.94 21.73 24.60
C ASP A 175 -20.99 20.31 25.21
N MET A 176 -20.91 20.16 26.51
CA MET A 176 -20.97 18.86 27.20
C MET A 176 -22.33 18.53 27.84
N ASP A 177 -23.34 19.38 27.67
CA ASP A 177 -24.69 19.22 28.25
C ASP A 177 -25.79 19.09 27.17
N LEU A 178 -25.61 18.18 26.21
CA LEU A 178 -26.69 17.69 25.33
C LEU A 178 -26.52 16.19 25.05
#